data_ccc6f1012fe8d544d26544791bf8b412
#
_entry.id   ccc6f1012fe8d544d26544791bf8b412
#
_cell.length_a   1.000
_cell.length_b   1.000
_cell.length_c   1.000
_cell.angle_alpha   90.00
_cell.angle_beta   90.00
_cell.angle_gamma   90.00
#
_symmetry.space_group_name_H-M   'P 1'
#
loop_
_entity.id
_entity.type
_entity.pdbx_description
1 polymer ?
#
loop_
_entity_poly.entity_id
_entity_poly.type
_entity_poly.pdbx_seq_one_letter_code
_entity_poly.pdbx_strand_id
1 'polypeptide(L)'
;MIYPDEEKITYSYNLGGQLEKVHGYKSYGYDYVSKIGYDKFEQRTYLKYCNGAETFYTYDPQRRRLQNLTVNSGGNTIMDNAYTYDAVSNVLSVVNGASVPQSGKAGGQMAHTYTYDALYRLVSATGTYTGADNKTASYTLAMGYDNMHRITSKRQILTQNNVQFNGTLNAGYDLSYTYGTETGKKFQLANVKDVNYRTEETPSESENVNNNHAYEYDANGNLVYVNTSRTKKDGVADEKTAERKLKWDEENRLLASDDNGFVTNYWYDADGERTVKTSDVRTYSVIKKMGNNMINFDDIHEQEQ
;
A
#
# COMPACT_ATOMS: atom_id res chain seq x y z
N MET A 1 28.24 2.53 -6.76
CA MET A 1 27.12 2.91 -7.66
C MET A 1 27.17 4.42 -7.82
N ILE A 2 26.88 4.92 -9.02
CA ILE A 2 26.78 6.36 -9.29
C ILE A 2 25.34 6.59 -9.76
N TYR A 3 24.64 7.52 -9.11
CA TYR A 3 23.26 7.87 -9.43
C TYR A 3 23.20 8.98 -10.50
N PRO A 4 22.05 9.21 -11.16
CA PRO A 4 21.90 10.25 -12.18
C PRO A 4 22.20 11.69 -11.70
N ASP A 5 22.11 11.97 -10.41
CA ASP A 5 22.46 13.24 -9.76
C ASP A 5 23.93 13.29 -9.34
N GLU A 6 24.76 12.40 -9.91
CA GLU A 6 26.20 12.25 -9.69
C GLU A 6 26.58 11.79 -8.26
N GLU A 7 25.62 11.45 -7.42
CA GLU A 7 25.97 10.90 -6.12
C GLU A 7 26.64 9.54 -6.25
N LYS A 8 27.83 9.41 -5.68
CA LYS A 8 28.55 8.15 -5.58
C LYS A 8 28.24 7.49 -4.24
N ILE A 9 27.80 6.25 -4.28
CA ILE A 9 27.59 5.43 -3.09
C ILE A 9 28.52 4.22 -3.13
N THR A 10 29.16 3.94 -2.00
CA THR A 10 29.97 2.75 -1.77
C THR A 10 29.35 1.88 -0.70
N TYR A 11 29.51 0.59 -0.90
CA TYR A 11 29.03 -0.46 0.00
C TYR A 11 30.25 -1.19 0.58
N SER A 12 30.30 -1.33 1.90
CA SER A 12 31.33 -2.12 2.58
C SER A 12 30.71 -3.40 3.11
N TYR A 13 31.46 -4.47 3.01
CA TYR A 13 31.04 -5.80 3.41
C TYR A 13 31.93 -6.36 4.49
N ASN A 14 31.39 -7.15 5.40
CA ASN A 14 32.16 -7.87 6.41
C ASN A 14 32.89 -9.06 5.76
N LEU A 15 33.68 -9.79 6.55
CA LEU A 15 34.43 -10.97 6.10
C LEU A 15 33.53 -12.12 5.60
N GLY A 16 32.25 -12.15 6.00
CA GLY A 16 31.26 -13.10 5.52
C GLY A 16 30.52 -12.67 4.26
N GLY A 17 30.88 -11.51 3.65
CA GLY A 17 30.24 -10.98 2.46
C GLY A 17 28.90 -10.26 2.73
N GLN A 18 28.54 -10.05 3.97
CA GLN A 18 27.31 -9.33 4.32
C GLN A 18 27.55 -7.82 4.35
N LEU A 19 26.57 -7.04 3.92
CA LEU A 19 26.63 -5.57 3.92
C LEU A 19 26.79 -5.04 5.34
N GLU A 20 27.85 -4.29 5.59
CA GLU A 20 28.14 -3.73 6.91
C GLU A 20 27.91 -2.22 6.99
N LYS A 21 28.16 -1.49 5.89
CA LYS A 21 28.13 -0.04 5.83
C LYS A 21 27.75 0.48 4.46
N VAL A 22 27.05 1.63 4.40
CA VAL A 22 26.74 2.35 3.17
C VAL A 22 27.20 3.80 3.32
N HIS A 23 28.12 4.23 2.45
CA HIS A 23 28.71 5.58 2.48
C HIS A 23 28.38 6.35 1.21
N GLY A 24 27.89 7.58 1.37
CA GLY A 24 27.63 8.54 0.30
C GLY A 24 28.68 9.63 0.24
N TYR A 25 28.92 10.17 -0.97
CA TYR A 25 29.95 11.20 -1.22
C TYR A 25 29.36 12.57 -1.57
N LYS A 26 28.05 12.75 -1.51
CA LYS A 26 27.43 14.05 -1.77
C LYS A 26 27.78 15.05 -0.66
N SER A 27 28.04 16.29 -1.02
CA SER A 27 28.46 17.36 -0.12
C SER A 27 29.75 17.00 0.63
N TYR A 28 29.70 16.71 1.92
CA TYR A 28 30.87 16.42 2.76
C TYR A 28 31.13 14.93 2.96
N GLY A 29 30.34 14.08 2.34
CA GLY A 29 30.34 12.65 2.55
C GLY A 29 29.74 12.26 3.92
N TYR A 30 28.89 11.28 3.96
CA TYR A 30 28.31 10.76 5.20
C TYR A 30 27.85 9.30 5.03
N ASP A 31 27.76 8.63 6.15
CA ASP A 31 27.31 7.24 6.18
C ASP A 31 25.79 7.20 6.19
N TYR A 32 25.10 6.82 5.11
CA TYR A 32 23.67 6.54 5.13
C TYR A 32 23.34 5.47 6.17
N VAL A 33 24.16 4.43 6.19
CA VAL A 33 24.16 3.39 7.19
C VAL A 33 25.57 3.27 7.76
N SER A 34 25.71 3.56 9.05
CA SER A 34 27.01 3.55 9.72
C SER A 34 27.46 2.14 10.10
N LYS A 35 26.49 1.26 10.43
CA LYS A 35 26.75 -0.11 10.83
C LYS A 35 25.54 -1.02 10.68
N ILE A 36 25.77 -2.24 10.21
CA ILE A 36 24.82 -3.35 10.26
C ILE A 36 25.48 -4.50 11.02
N GLY A 37 24.74 -5.12 11.94
CA GLY A 37 25.15 -6.31 12.67
C GLY A 37 24.25 -7.51 12.30
N TYR A 38 24.84 -8.70 12.33
CA TYR A 38 24.18 -9.96 12.01
C TYR A 38 24.46 -11.00 13.11
N ASP A 39 23.57 -11.95 13.26
CA ASP A 39 23.80 -13.14 14.06
C ASP A 39 24.53 -14.23 13.24
N LYS A 40 24.79 -15.36 13.88
CA LYS A 40 25.44 -16.54 13.24
C LYS A 40 24.61 -17.19 12.14
N PHE A 41 23.38 -16.75 11.93
CA PHE A 41 22.45 -17.25 10.93
C PHE A 41 22.12 -16.20 9.86
N GLU A 42 22.96 -15.16 9.81
CA GLU A 42 22.84 -14.06 8.84
C GLU A 42 21.59 -13.18 9.02
N GLN A 43 20.88 -13.33 10.13
CA GLN A 43 19.77 -12.47 10.47
C GLN A 43 20.30 -11.14 11.00
N ARG A 44 19.72 -10.02 10.55
CA ARG A 44 20.11 -8.69 11.00
C ARG A 44 19.72 -8.53 12.47
N THR A 45 20.68 -8.17 13.31
CA THR A 45 20.46 -7.91 14.76
C THR A 45 20.57 -6.45 15.11
N TYR A 46 21.26 -5.66 14.27
CA TYR A 46 21.52 -4.24 14.53
C TYR A 46 21.62 -3.44 13.24
N LEU A 47 21.14 -2.18 13.28
CA LEU A 47 21.28 -1.22 12.18
C LEU A 47 21.40 0.19 12.77
N LYS A 48 22.43 0.93 12.34
CA LYS A 48 22.65 2.33 12.74
C LYS A 48 22.65 3.23 11.51
N TYR A 49 21.79 4.24 11.53
CA TYR A 49 21.68 5.25 10.48
C TYR A 49 22.55 6.49 10.77
N CYS A 50 22.80 7.30 9.75
CA CYS A 50 23.58 8.54 9.86
C CYS A 50 22.95 9.59 10.78
N ASN A 51 21.64 9.60 10.94
CA ASN A 51 20.93 10.49 11.86
C ASN A 51 21.02 10.05 13.35
N GLY A 52 21.81 9.01 13.63
CA GLY A 52 21.98 8.45 14.96
C GLY A 52 20.87 7.49 15.41
N ALA A 53 19.85 7.25 14.60
CA ALA A 53 18.84 6.24 14.93
C ALA A 53 19.43 4.83 14.88
N GLU A 54 19.04 4.01 15.83
CA GLU A 54 19.51 2.63 15.99
C GLU A 54 18.32 1.67 16.03
N THR A 55 18.40 0.59 15.26
CA THR A 55 17.39 -0.47 15.26
C THR A 55 18.00 -1.76 15.76
N PHE A 56 17.31 -2.41 16.68
CA PHE A 56 17.67 -3.70 17.26
C PHE A 56 16.62 -4.73 16.89
N TYR A 57 17.08 -5.94 16.58
CA TYR A 57 16.23 -7.06 16.21
C TYR A 57 16.54 -8.25 17.12
N THR A 58 15.53 -8.86 17.70
CA THR A 58 15.66 -10.12 18.43
C THR A 58 14.79 -11.19 17.78
N TYR A 59 15.29 -12.42 17.82
CA TYR A 59 14.65 -13.54 17.16
C TYR A 59 14.40 -14.69 18.13
N ASP A 60 13.31 -15.41 17.93
CA ASP A 60 13.04 -16.67 18.59
C ASP A 60 14.19 -17.66 18.32
N PRO A 61 14.86 -18.19 19.37
CA PRO A 61 16.03 -19.04 19.20
C PRO A 61 15.74 -20.38 18.51
N GLN A 62 14.50 -20.87 18.56
CA GLN A 62 14.11 -22.16 17.99
C GLN A 62 13.65 -22.04 16.53
N ARG A 63 12.77 -21.07 16.24
CA ARG A 63 12.15 -20.90 14.92
C ARG A 63 12.68 -19.70 14.14
N ARG A 64 13.51 -18.87 14.79
CA ARG A 64 14.15 -17.68 14.22
C ARG A 64 13.20 -16.66 13.64
N ARG A 65 11.99 -16.60 14.16
CA ARG A 65 11.01 -15.56 13.83
C ARG A 65 11.37 -14.29 14.59
N LEU A 66 11.11 -13.14 13.96
CA LEU A 66 11.31 -11.85 14.61
C LEU A 66 10.43 -11.75 15.86
N GLN A 67 11.04 -11.66 17.02
CA GLN A 67 10.36 -11.58 18.31
C GLN A 67 10.16 -10.13 18.77
N ASN A 68 11.18 -9.30 18.55
CA ASN A 68 11.12 -7.88 18.90
C ASN A 68 11.92 -7.05 17.89
N LEU A 69 11.45 -5.82 17.63
CA LEU A 69 12.11 -4.79 16.84
C LEU A 69 12.03 -3.48 17.61
N THR A 70 13.17 -2.97 18.08
CA THR A 70 13.26 -1.73 18.84
C THR A 70 13.99 -0.68 18.02
N VAL A 71 13.46 0.54 17.94
CA VAL A 71 14.11 1.70 17.30
C VAL A 71 14.33 2.78 18.36
N ASN A 72 15.58 3.17 18.52
CA ASN A 72 16.01 4.26 19.41
C ASN A 72 16.47 5.46 18.57
N SER A 73 16.10 6.66 18.98
CA SER A 73 16.56 7.91 18.38
C SER A 73 16.58 9.03 19.43
N GLY A 74 17.65 9.83 19.43
CA GLY A 74 17.79 10.94 20.38
C GLY A 74 17.72 10.54 21.84
N GLY A 75 18.18 9.35 22.18
CA GLY A 75 18.13 8.82 23.56
C GLY A 75 16.78 8.25 24.01
N ASN A 76 15.80 8.20 23.11
CA ASN A 76 14.47 7.67 23.40
C ASN A 76 14.14 6.46 22.51
N THR A 77 13.37 5.52 23.05
CA THR A 77 12.75 4.45 22.27
C THR A 77 11.51 5.00 21.56
N ILE A 78 11.56 5.08 20.23
CA ILE A 78 10.46 5.60 19.40
C ILE A 78 9.57 4.50 18.82
N MET A 79 10.06 3.26 18.84
CA MET A 79 9.31 2.06 18.44
C MET A 79 9.84 0.86 19.21
N ASP A 80 8.94 0.03 19.72
CA ASP A 80 9.25 -1.21 20.42
C ASP A 80 8.19 -2.28 20.10
N ASN A 81 8.33 -2.88 18.93
CA ASN A 81 7.37 -3.85 18.40
C ASN A 81 7.68 -5.25 18.90
N ALA A 82 6.77 -5.84 19.66
CA ALA A 82 6.76 -7.26 20.02
C ALA A 82 5.80 -8.03 19.11
N TYR A 83 6.22 -9.20 18.63
CA TYR A 83 5.51 -10.06 17.71
C TYR A 83 5.14 -11.38 18.37
N THR A 84 3.92 -11.85 18.15
CA THR A 84 3.51 -13.21 18.52
C THR A 84 3.03 -13.98 17.29
N TYR A 85 3.16 -15.29 17.35
CA TYR A 85 2.91 -16.18 16.22
C TYR A 85 2.15 -17.42 16.64
N ASP A 86 1.40 -17.99 15.73
CA ASP A 86 0.86 -19.34 15.90
C ASP A 86 1.92 -20.43 15.60
N ALA A 87 1.49 -21.69 15.68
CA ALA A 87 2.37 -22.83 15.45
C ALA A 87 2.93 -22.91 14.02
N VAL A 88 2.25 -22.34 13.03
CA VAL A 88 2.65 -22.36 11.61
C VAL A 88 3.27 -21.04 11.15
N SER A 89 3.54 -20.12 12.09
CA SER A 89 4.21 -18.83 11.87
C SER A 89 3.34 -17.72 11.28
N ASN A 90 2.02 -17.82 11.34
CA ASN A 90 1.18 -16.67 11.11
C ASN A 90 1.36 -15.67 12.27
N VAL A 91 1.41 -14.39 11.96
CA VAL A 91 1.51 -13.32 12.96
C VAL A 91 0.17 -13.17 13.67
N LEU A 92 0.12 -13.44 14.99
CA LEU A 92 -1.09 -13.27 15.81
C LEU A 92 -1.22 -11.87 16.37
N SER A 93 -0.10 -11.23 16.72
CA SER A 93 -0.12 -9.85 17.19
C SER A 93 1.17 -9.09 16.89
N VAL A 94 1.03 -7.77 16.80
CA VAL A 94 2.12 -6.81 16.80
C VAL A 94 1.77 -5.72 17.81
N VAL A 95 2.61 -5.54 18.84
CA VAL A 95 2.37 -4.54 19.89
C VAL A 95 3.58 -3.63 19.97
N ASN A 96 3.38 -2.32 19.77
CA ASN A 96 4.38 -1.30 20.03
C ASN A 96 4.26 -0.83 21.47
N GLY A 97 5.23 -1.22 22.33
CA GLY A 97 5.31 -0.86 23.73
C GLY A 97 6.04 0.46 24.01
N ALA A 98 6.50 1.20 22.98
CA ALA A 98 7.15 2.48 23.16
C ALA A 98 6.25 3.46 23.93
N SER A 99 6.87 4.34 24.73
CA SER A 99 6.13 5.33 25.51
C SER A 99 5.35 6.29 24.60
N VAL A 100 4.18 6.72 25.07
CA VAL A 100 3.44 7.79 24.41
C VAL A 100 4.32 9.05 24.37
N PRO A 101 4.52 9.67 23.20
CA PRO A 101 5.40 10.83 23.07
C PRO A 101 4.81 12.06 23.78
N GLN A 102 5.65 13.06 23.99
CA GLN A 102 5.20 14.38 24.49
C GLN A 102 4.31 15.08 23.45
N SER A 103 3.52 16.03 23.93
CA SER A 103 2.67 16.89 23.08
C SER A 103 3.45 17.46 21.88
N GLY A 104 2.82 17.44 20.72
CA GLY A 104 3.39 17.94 19.45
C GLY A 104 4.46 17.02 18.82
N LYS A 105 4.76 15.86 19.42
CA LYS A 105 5.67 14.86 18.83
C LYS A 105 4.90 13.72 18.17
N ALA A 106 5.45 13.21 17.07
CA ALA A 106 4.90 12.05 16.37
C ALA A 106 5.28 10.75 17.12
N GLY A 107 4.47 9.70 16.95
CA GLY A 107 4.62 8.39 17.56
C GLY A 107 3.41 8.01 18.39
N GLY A 108 3.52 6.95 19.17
CA GLY A 108 2.45 6.45 20.05
C GLY A 108 2.47 4.93 20.15
N GLN A 109 1.69 4.43 21.08
CA GLN A 109 1.49 3.01 21.27
C GLN A 109 0.50 2.47 20.24
N MET A 110 0.78 1.30 19.72
CA MET A 110 -0.10 0.57 18.80
C MET A 110 -0.17 -0.90 19.22
N ALA A 111 -1.35 -1.48 19.06
CA ALA A 111 -1.53 -2.91 19.21
C ALA A 111 -2.40 -3.41 18.06
N HIS A 112 -1.97 -4.48 17.40
CA HIS A 112 -2.72 -5.16 16.35
C HIS A 112 -2.86 -6.64 16.70
N THR A 113 -4.03 -7.22 16.43
CA THR A 113 -4.27 -8.66 16.54
C THR A 113 -4.88 -9.18 15.24
N TYR A 114 -4.58 -10.43 14.92
CA TYR A 114 -4.96 -11.06 13.67
C TYR A 114 -5.50 -12.46 13.92
N THR A 115 -6.52 -12.85 13.17
CA THR A 115 -7.01 -14.23 13.14
C THR A 115 -7.04 -14.78 11.74
N TYR A 116 -6.86 -16.07 11.62
CA TYR A 116 -6.74 -16.77 10.34
C TYR A 116 -7.72 -17.93 10.29
N ASP A 117 -8.12 -18.31 9.10
CA ASP A 117 -8.89 -19.55 8.89
C ASP A 117 -7.95 -20.79 8.78
N ALA A 118 -8.55 -21.95 8.59
CA ALA A 118 -7.82 -23.22 8.46
C ALA A 118 -6.89 -23.26 7.23
N LEU A 119 -7.03 -22.35 6.29
CA LEU A 119 -6.18 -22.21 5.09
C LEU A 119 -5.17 -21.07 5.23
N TYR A 120 -4.96 -20.56 6.47
CA TYR A 120 -4.02 -19.49 6.80
C TYR A 120 -4.35 -18.13 6.15
N ARG A 121 -5.60 -17.91 5.74
CA ARG A 121 -6.05 -16.62 5.19
C ARG A 121 -6.52 -15.72 6.33
N LEU A 122 -6.19 -14.43 6.25
CA LEU A 122 -6.58 -13.44 7.26
C LEU A 122 -8.10 -13.26 7.28
N VAL A 123 -8.74 -13.62 8.38
CA VAL A 123 -10.20 -13.50 8.56
C VAL A 123 -10.56 -12.21 9.28
N SER A 124 -9.79 -11.84 10.30
CA SER A 124 -10.02 -10.59 11.03
C SER A 124 -8.73 -9.94 11.48
N ALA A 125 -8.79 -8.63 11.65
CA ALA A 125 -7.78 -7.86 12.34
C ALA A 125 -8.45 -6.79 13.22
N THR A 126 -7.83 -6.50 14.36
CA THR A 126 -8.18 -5.35 15.20
C THR A 126 -6.93 -4.54 15.48
N GLY A 127 -7.10 -3.25 15.70
CA GLY A 127 -5.98 -2.42 16.09
C GLY A 127 -6.42 -1.27 16.98
N THR A 128 -5.49 -0.83 17.82
CA THR A 128 -5.64 0.34 18.70
C THR A 128 -4.41 1.23 18.57
N TYR A 129 -4.60 2.51 18.77
CA TYR A 129 -3.56 3.52 18.83
C TYR A 129 -3.81 4.47 19.97
N THR A 130 -2.74 4.83 20.70
CA THR A 130 -2.74 5.86 21.74
C THR A 130 -1.55 6.79 21.51
N GLY A 131 -1.83 8.04 21.21
CA GLY A 131 -0.84 9.09 20.99
C GLY A 131 -0.87 10.18 22.04
N ALA A 132 -0.01 11.19 21.88
CA ALA A 132 -0.05 12.41 22.69
C ALA A 132 -1.39 13.13 22.56
N ASP A 133 -1.67 14.04 23.50
CA ASP A 133 -2.83 14.96 23.46
C ASP A 133 -4.18 14.23 23.38
N ASN A 134 -4.31 13.09 24.08
CA ASN A 134 -5.52 12.25 24.08
C ASN A 134 -5.94 11.76 22.67
N LYS A 135 -4.99 11.64 21.76
CA LYS A 135 -5.21 11.04 20.44
C LYS A 135 -5.35 9.55 20.57
N THR A 136 -6.49 9.02 20.14
CA THR A 136 -6.74 7.59 20.11
C THR A 136 -7.36 7.17 18.78
N ALA A 137 -7.09 5.94 18.37
CA ALA A 137 -7.79 5.33 17.24
C ALA A 137 -7.97 3.84 17.48
N SER A 138 -9.01 3.28 16.87
CA SER A 138 -9.21 1.84 16.82
C SER A 138 -9.83 1.43 15.49
N TYR A 139 -9.53 0.23 15.04
CA TYR A 139 -10.19 -0.35 13.87
C TYR A 139 -10.51 -1.83 14.07
N THR A 140 -11.51 -2.28 13.34
CA THR A 140 -11.79 -3.69 13.11
C THR A 140 -11.83 -3.95 11.61
N LEU A 141 -11.28 -5.08 11.18
CA LEU A 141 -11.31 -5.57 9.82
C LEU A 141 -11.89 -6.99 9.83
N ALA A 142 -12.82 -7.27 8.92
CA ALA A 142 -13.31 -8.62 8.63
C ALA A 142 -13.16 -8.92 7.14
N MET A 143 -12.77 -10.14 6.80
CA MET A 143 -12.58 -10.60 5.43
C MET A 143 -13.28 -11.94 5.20
N GLY A 144 -13.93 -12.07 4.05
CA GLY A 144 -14.56 -13.31 3.61
C GLY A 144 -13.91 -13.83 2.32
N TYR A 145 -13.93 -15.14 2.17
CA TYR A 145 -13.32 -15.83 1.02
C TYR A 145 -14.25 -16.94 0.52
N ASP A 146 -14.12 -17.25 -0.74
CA ASP A 146 -14.76 -18.45 -1.31
C ASP A 146 -13.79 -19.65 -1.37
N ASN A 147 -14.29 -20.77 -1.92
CA ASN A 147 -13.53 -22.01 -2.06
C ASN A 147 -12.40 -21.92 -3.09
N MET A 148 -12.34 -20.88 -3.91
CA MET A 148 -11.27 -20.61 -4.87
C MET A 148 -10.23 -19.62 -4.31
N HIS A 149 -10.28 -19.34 -3.00
CA HIS A 149 -9.43 -18.38 -2.28
C HIS A 149 -9.60 -16.92 -2.72
N ARG A 150 -10.69 -16.59 -3.44
CA ARG A 150 -10.97 -15.21 -3.83
C ARG A 150 -11.62 -14.47 -2.68
N ILE A 151 -11.30 -13.20 -2.51
CA ILE A 151 -11.93 -12.33 -1.50
C ILE A 151 -13.38 -12.07 -1.94
N THR A 152 -14.37 -12.40 -1.11
CA THR A 152 -15.79 -12.15 -1.38
C THR A 152 -16.31 -10.94 -0.61
N SER A 153 -15.70 -10.62 0.53
CA SER A 153 -16.04 -9.45 1.32
C SER A 153 -14.85 -8.89 2.08
N LYS A 154 -14.84 -7.58 2.29
CA LYS A 154 -13.90 -6.89 3.15
C LYS A 154 -14.59 -5.71 3.82
N ARG A 155 -14.66 -5.72 5.14
CA ARG A 155 -15.29 -4.66 5.93
C ARG A 155 -14.32 -4.09 6.95
N GLN A 156 -14.19 -2.77 6.99
CA GLN A 156 -13.41 -2.07 8.00
C GLN A 156 -14.26 -1.01 8.69
N ILE A 157 -14.13 -0.93 10.00
CA ILE A 157 -14.69 0.13 10.83
C ILE A 157 -13.51 0.79 11.54
N LEU A 158 -13.43 2.13 11.49
CA LEU A 158 -12.41 2.94 12.11
C LEU A 158 -13.06 4.01 12.98
N THR A 159 -12.56 4.17 14.19
CA THR A 159 -12.90 5.28 15.08
C THR A 159 -11.61 6.01 15.46
N GLN A 160 -11.60 7.33 15.34
CA GLN A 160 -10.49 8.19 15.73
C GLN A 160 -11.00 9.30 16.64
N ASN A 161 -10.23 9.63 17.70
CA ASN A 161 -10.51 10.75 18.57
C ASN A 161 -9.27 11.67 18.59
N ASN A 162 -9.50 12.94 18.30
CA ASN A 162 -8.49 14.00 18.32
C ASN A 162 -7.27 13.77 17.40
N VAL A 163 -7.37 12.88 16.40
CA VAL A 163 -6.25 12.56 15.51
C VAL A 163 -6.18 13.51 14.33
N GLN A 164 -7.25 13.64 13.56
CA GLN A 164 -7.31 14.54 12.39
C GLN A 164 -7.81 15.94 12.76
N PHE A 165 -8.70 16.03 13.73
CA PHE A 165 -9.28 17.26 14.26
C PHE A 165 -9.69 17.03 15.73
N ASN A 166 -10.08 18.08 16.46
CA ASN A 166 -10.61 17.93 17.81
C ASN A 166 -12.02 17.37 17.74
N GLY A 167 -12.17 16.11 18.13
CA GLY A 167 -13.44 15.40 18.10
C GLY A 167 -13.30 13.96 17.62
N THR A 168 -14.44 13.32 17.38
CA THR A 168 -14.51 11.92 16.97
C THR A 168 -14.83 11.81 15.48
N LEU A 169 -14.01 11.04 14.77
CA LEU A 169 -14.26 10.61 13.40
C LEU A 169 -14.58 9.11 13.39
N ASN A 170 -15.73 8.75 12.85
CA ASN A 170 -16.04 7.37 12.48
C ASN A 170 -15.99 7.25 10.95
N ALA A 171 -15.25 6.27 10.45
CA ALA A 171 -15.09 6.02 9.04
C ALA A 171 -15.01 4.51 8.78
N GLY A 172 -15.22 4.11 7.55
CA GLY A 172 -15.08 2.72 7.18
C GLY A 172 -15.56 2.43 5.77
N TYR A 173 -15.47 1.16 5.42
CA TYR A 173 -15.98 0.64 4.16
C TYR A 173 -16.53 -0.77 4.34
N ASP A 174 -17.46 -1.12 3.47
CA ASP A 174 -17.99 -2.47 3.31
C ASP A 174 -17.94 -2.82 1.82
N LEU A 175 -17.03 -3.72 1.45
CA LEU A 175 -16.76 -4.12 0.08
C LEU A 175 -17.30 -5.52 -0.17
N SER A 176 -18.08 -5.68 -1.25
CA SER A 176 -18.53 -6.98 -1.74
C SER A 176 -18.00 -7.21 -3.15
N TYR A 177 -17.32 -8.33 -3.36
CA TYR A 177 -16.61 -8.66 -4.59
C TYR A 177 -17.39 -9.69 -5.40
N THR A 178 -17.60 -9.43 -6.69
CA THR A 178 -18.23 -10.34 -7.64
C THR A 178 -17.25 -10.68 -8.75
N TYR A 179 -17.17 -11.95 -9.10
CA TYR A 179 -16.24 -12.47 -10.11
C TYR A 179 -17.00 -13.02 -11.32
N GLY A 180 -16.28 -13.16 -12.44
CA GLY A 180 -16.82 -13.76 -13.64
C GLY A 180 -17.31 -15.18 -13.43
N THR A 181 -18.38 -15.55 -14.11
CA THR A 181 -19.01 -16.89 -14.01
C THR A 181 -18.67 -17.79 -15.19
N GLU A 182 -18.23 -17.19 -16.32
CA GLU A 182 -17.89 -17.90 -17.55
C GLU A 182 -16.59 -18.72 -17.41
N THR A 183 -16.51 -19.77 -18.22
CA THR A 183 -15.28 -20.57 -18.29
C THR A 183 -14.11 -19.70 -18.74
N GLY A 184 -12.98 -19.80 -18.01
CA GLY A 184 -11.79 -18.96 -18.23
C GLY A 184 -11.82 -17.60 -17.53
N LYS A 185 -12.99 -17.12 -17.10
CA LYS A 185 -13.12 -15.79 -16.44
C LYS A 185 -13.36 -15.85 -14.92
N LYS A 186 -13.34 -17.02 -14.33
CA LYS A 186 -13.68 -17.22 -12.91
C LYS A 186 -12.79 -16.45 -11.92
N PHE A 187 -11.59 -16.06 -12.32
CA PHE A 187 -10.68 -15.26 -11.51
C PHE A 187 -10.70 -13.76 -11.86
N GLN A 188 -11.43 -13.37 -12.90
CA GLN A 188 -11.58 -11.96 -13.26
C GLN A 188 -12.60 -11.32 -12.33
N LEU A 189 -12.19 -10.22 -11.69
CA LEU A 189 -13.07 -9.41 -10.86
C LEU A 189 -14.04 -8.64 -11.75
N ALA A 190 -15.34 -8.92 -11.64
CA ALA A 190 -16.35 -8.27 -12.46
C ALA A 190 -16.87 -6.97 -11.83
N ASN A 191 -17.08 -7.00 -10.50
CA ASN A 191 -17.64 -5.86 -9.79
C ASN A 191 -17.19 -5.82 -8.33
N VAL A 192 -17.04 -4.62 -7.78
CA VAL A 192 -16.93 -4.38 -6.33
C VAL A 192 -18.03 -3.39 -5.94
N LYS A 193 -18.96 -3.83 -5.12
CA LYS A 193 -19.85 -2.92 -4.43
C LYS A 193 -19.09 -2.34 -3.25
N ASP A 194 -18.93 -1.02 -3.20
CA ASP A 194 -18.18 -0.30 -2.20
C ASP A 194 -19.08 0.68 -1.46
N VAL A 195 -19.41 0.36 -0.22
CA VAL A 195 -20.15 1.24 0.68
C VAL A 195 -19.16 1.90 1.63
N ASN A 196 -18.91 3.17 1.44
CA ASN A 196 -18.08 3.98 2.32
C ASN A 196 -18.95 4.85 3.23
N TYR A 197 -18.49 5.07 4.45
CA TYR A 197 -19.10 6.04 5.36
C TYR A 197 -18.03 6.84 6.09
N ARG A 198 -18.39 8.08 6.43
CA ARG A 198 -17.60 8.97 7.28
C ARG A 198 -18.54 9.85 8.05
N THR A 199 -18.28 9.99 9.37
CA THR A 199 -18.99 10.90 10.25
C THR A 199 -17.98 11.77 10.98
N GLU A 200 -18.22 13.07 11.03
CA GLU A 200 -17.43 14.04 11.80
C GLU A 200 -18.16 14.43 13.09
N GLU A 201 -17.72 15.45 13.80
CA GLU A 201 -18.08 15.81 15.18
C GLU A 201 -19.57 15.83 15.55
N THR A 202 -20.43 16.08 14.61
CA THR A 202 -21.88 16.03 14.82
C THR A 202 -22.48 14.96 13.93
N PRO A 203 -22.55 13.71 14.41
CA PRO A 203 -22.84 12.54 13.58
C PRO A 203 -24.31 12.40 13.22
N SER A 204 -25.05 13.47 13.02
CA SER A 204 -26.45 13.36 12.62
C SER A 204 -26.62 12.72 11.24
N GLU A 205 -25.58 12.74 10.39
CA GLU A 205 -25.67 12.14 9.05
C GLU A 205 -24.32 11.55 8.60
N SER A 206 -24.24 10.25 8.51
CA SER A 206 -23.16 9.59 7.78
C SER A 206 -23.41 9.75 6.28
N GLU A 207 -22.51 10.39 5.56
CA GLU A 207 -22.51 10.33 4.10
C GLU A 207 -22.03 8.94 3.67
N ASN A 208 -22.95 7.98 3.58
CA ASN A 208 -22.65 6.69 2.96
C ASN A 208 -22.59 6.89 1.46
N VAL A 209 -21.42 6.68 0.89
CA VAL A 209 -21.24 6.64 -0.55
C VAL A 209 -21.27 5.19 -0.98
N ASN A 210 -22.25 4.84 -1.82
CA ASN A 210 -22.34 3.52 -2.41
C ASN A 210 -21.69 3.57 -3.79
N ASN A 211 -20.48 3.04 -3.88
CA ASN A 211 -19.72 2.94 -5.12
C ASN A 211 -19.94 1.56 -5.74
N ASN A 212 -20.07 1.53 -7.04
CA ASN A 212 -20.14 0.29 -7.80
C ASN A 212 -19.01 0.30 -8.83
N HIS A 213 -17.95 -0.47 -8.56
CA HIS A 213 -16.79 -0.52 -9.42
C HIS A 213 -16.97 -1.63 -10.43
N ALA A 214 -16.93 -1.30 -11.73
CA ALA A 214 -16.96 -2.27 -12.83
C ALA A 214 -15.57 -2.46 -13.42
N TYR A 215 -15.28 -3.69 -13.84
CA TYR A 215 -13.99 -4.10 -14.40
C TYR A 215 -14.19 -4.84 -15.70
N GLU A 216 -13.42 -4.50 -16.74
CA GLU A 216 -13.44 -5.18 -18.03
C GLU A 216 -12.04 -5.65 -18.41
N TYR A 217 -11.97 -6.73 -19.17
CA TYR A 217 -10.72 -7.39 -19.52
C TYR A 217 -10.69 -7.69 -21.02
N ASP A 218 -9.49 -7.64 -21.60
CA ASP A 218 -9.25 -8.10 -22.97
C ASP A 218 -9.27 -9.65 -23.07
N ALA A 219 -9.08 -10.15 -24.29
CA ALA A 219 -9.05 -11.60 -24.56
C ALA A 219 -7.90 -12.33 -23.86
N ASN A 220 -6.81 -11.63 -23.55
CA ASN A 220 -5.64 -12.18 -22.82
C ASN A 220 -5.83 -12.16 -21.31
N GLY A 221 -6.90 -11.52 -20.82
CA GLY A 221 -7.19 -11.38 -19.39
C GLY A 221 -6.55 -10.13 -18.74
N ASN A 222 -6.00 -9.21 -19.53
CA ASN A 222 -5.51 -7.94 -19.02
C ASN A 222 -6.67 -7.02 -18.69
N LEU A 223 -6.59 -6.28 -17.61
CA LEU A 223 -7.57 -5.27 -17.24
C LEU A 223 -7.50 -4.08 -18.20
N VAL A 224 -8.58 -3.78 -18.92
CA VAL A 224 -8.64 -2.68 -19.89
C VAL A 224 -9.48 -1.50 -19.43
N TYR A 225 -10.42 -1.73 -18.51
CA TYR A 225 -11.30 -0.69 -18.03
C TYR A 225 -11.65 -0.88 -16.55
N VAL A 226 -11.65 0.23 -15.81
CA VAL A 226 -12.17 0.32 -14.44
C VAL A 226 -13.06 1.53 -14.35
N ASN A 227 -14.30 1.32 -13.93
CA ASN A 227 -15.21 2.41 -13.57
C ASN A 227 -15.45 2.39 -12.06
N THR A 228 -15.24 3.53 -11.42
CA THR A 228 -15.51 3.73 -10.00
C THR A 228 -16.63 4.74 -9.81
N SER A 229 -17.81 4.44 -10.37
CA SER A 229 -19.00 5.29 -10.17
C SER A 229 -19.36 5.37 -8.70
N ARG A 230 -19.72 6.55 -8.24
CA ARG A 230 -20.12 6.82 -6.86
C ARG A 230 -21.56 7.27 -6.82
N THR A 231 -22.29 6.75 -5.86
CA THR A 231 -23.67 7.17 -5.60
C THR A 231 -23.76 7.61 -4.14
N LYS A 232 -24.18 8.82 -3.90
CA LYS A 232 -24.43 9.36 -2.56
C LYS A 232 -25.61 8.66 -1.90
N LYS A 233 -25.75 8.80 -0.59
CA LYS A 233 -26.84 8.20 0.21
C LYS A 233 -28.23 8.55 -0.30
N ASP A 234 -28.40 9.74 -0.86
CA ASP A 234 -29.65 10.21 -1.48
C ASP A 234 -29.95 9.59 -2.86
N GLY A 235 -29.08 8.72 -3.36
CA GLY A 235 -29.21 8.09 -4.67
C GLY A 235 -28.70 8.95 -5.84
N VAL A 236 -28.18 10.15 -5.56
CA VAL A 236 -27.62 11.03 -6.59
C VAL A 236 -26.19 10.59 -6.91
N ALA A 237 -25.85 10.54 -8.20
CA ALA A 237 -24.48 10.24 -8.63
C ALA A 237 -23.50 11.29 -8.08
N ASP A 238 -22.38 10.86 -7.50
CA ASP A 238 -21.32 11.77 -7.10
C ASP A 238 -20.60 12.27 -8.37
N GLU A 239 -20.30 13.56 -8.42
CA GLU A 239 -19.54 14.18 -9.52
C GLU A 239 -18.11 13.63 -9.65
N LYS A 240 -17.64 12.87 -8.64
CA LYS A 240 -16.31 12.24 -8.61
C LYS A 240 -16.30 10.80 -9.19
N THR A 241 -17.09 10.53 -10.22
CA THR A 241 -16.90 9.29 -10.97
C THR A 241 -15.50 9.25 -11.56
N ALA A 242 -14.80 8.15 -11.36
CA ALA A 242 -13.46 7.95 -11.89
C ALA A 242 -13.45 6.78 -12.88
N GLU A 243 -12.94 7.05 -14.08
CA GLU A 243 -12.67 6.04 -15.09
C GLU A 243 -11.18 5.86 -15.25
N ARG A 244 -10.75 4.62 -15.39
CA ARG A 244 -9.40 4.27 -15.80
C ARG A 244 -9.47 3.36 -17.02
N LYS A 245 -8.78 3.73 -18.08
CA LYS A 245 -8.60 2.90 -19.27
C LYS A 245 -7.14 2.47 -19.36
N LEU A 246 -6.91 1.23 -19.77
CA LEU A 246 -5.58 0.63 -19.82
C LEU A 246 -5.40 -0.02 -21.19
N LYS A 247 -4.22 0.14 -21.78
CA LYS A 247 -3.84 -0.48 -23.04
C LYS A 247 -2.59 -1.32 -22.86
N TRP A 248 -2.61 -2.51 -23.44
CA TRP A 248 -1.54 -3.49 -23.32
C TRP A 248 -0.98 -3.85 -24.70
N ASP A 249 0.27 -4.32 -24.75
CA ASP A 249 0.86 -4.90 -25.95
C ASP A 249 0.62 -6.44 -26.00
N GLU A 250 1.13 -7.06 -27.03
CA GLU A 250 1.00 -8.50 -27.28
C GLU A 250 1.78 -9.35 -26.24
N GLU A 251 2.70 -8.74 -25.51
CA GLU A 251 3.47 -9.38 -24.41
C GLU A 251 2.85 -9.10 -23.04
N ASN A 252 1.64 -8.52 -22.99
CA ASN A 252 0.91 -8.13 -21.79
C ASN A 252 1.65 -7.09 -20.92
N ARG A 253 2.40 -6.18 -21.57
CA ARG A 253 3.03 -5.02 -20.91
C ARG A 253 2.14 -3.80 -21.09
N LEU A 254 1.98 -2.99 -20.04
CA LEU A 254 1.13 -1.81 -20.05
C LEU A 254 1.72 -0.71 -20.94
N LEU A 255 1.10 -0.41 -22.07
CA LEU A 255 1.53 0.67 -22.97
C LEU A 255 1.02 2.04 -22.55
N ALA A 256 -0.20 2.12 -22.04
CA ALA A 256 -0.80 3.39 -21.63
C ALA A 256 -1.85 3.20 -20.54
N SER A 257 -2.01 4.23 -19.71
CA SER A 257 -3.15 4.38 -18.80
C SER A 257 -3.75 5.77 -18.95
N ASP A 258 -5.08 5.85 -18.91
CA ASP A 258 -5.84 7.09 -18.87
C ASP A 258 -6.66 7.12 -17.57
N ASP A 259 -6.32 8.02 -16.67
CA ASP A 259 -7.01 8.26 -15.41
C ASP A 259 -7.82 9.58 -15.53
N ASN A 260 -9.07 9.49 -15.93
CA ASN A 260 -9.94 10.66 -16.12
C ASN A 260 -9.32 11.76 -17.01
N GLY A 261 -8.68 11.39 -18.11
CA GLY A 261 -8.03 12.34 -19.00
C GLY A 261 -6.57 12.67 -18.66
N PHE A 262 -6.02 12.10 -17.59
CA PHE A 262 -4.60 12.14 -17.34
C PHE A 262 -3.94 10.89 -17.95
N VAL A 263 -3.27 11.08 -19.09
CA VAL A 263 -2.69 9.98 -19.87
C VAL A 263 -1.23 9.77 -19.49
N THR A 264 -0.88 8.53 -19.23
CA THR A 264 0.50 8.10 -18.99
C THR A 264 0.88 7.03 -20.03
N ASN A 265 2.01 7.19 -20.68
CA ASN A 265 2.55 6.24 -21.66
C ASN A 265 3.81 5.58 -21.13
N TYR A 266 4.04 4.33 -21.54
CA TYR A 266 5.14 3.49 -21.11
C TYR A 266 5.85 2.86 -22.31
N TRP A 267 7.18 2.82 -22.27
CA TRP A 267 8.02 2.15 -23.27
C TRP A 267 8.93 1.14 -22.59
N TYR A 268 9.19 0.08 -23.27
CA TYR A 268 9.96 -1.04 -22.78
C TYR A 268 11.11 -1.33 -23.74
N ASP A 269 12.23 -1.84 -23.23
CA ASP A 269 13.32 -2.38 -24.03
C ASP A 269 13.04 -3.85 -24.43
N ALA A 270 14.01 -4.45 -25.13
CA ALA A 270 13.91 -5.82 -25.61
C ALA A 270 13.86 -6.87 -24.45
N ASP A 271 14.36 -6.51 -23.28
CA ASP A 271 14.36 -7.36 -22.09
C ASP A 271 13.07 -7.21 -21.26
N GLY A 272 12.15 -6.32 -21.68
CA GLY A 272 10.89 -6.06 -21.01
C GLY A 272 10.98 -5.06 -19.85
N GLU A 273 12.11 -4.40 -19.66
CA GLU A 273 12.29 -3.36 -18.66
C GLU A 273 11.72 -2.03 -19.14
N ARG A 274 10.98 -1.35 -18.27
CA ARG A 274 10.40 -0.05 -18.62
C ARG A 274 11.47 1.04 -18.66
N THR A 275 11.78 1.53 -19.86
CA THR A 275 12.82 2.55 -20.08
C THR A 275 12.31 3.97 -20.02
N VAL A 276 11.05 4.22 -20.44
CA VAL A 276 10.45 5.55 -20.49
C VAL A 276 9.05 5.54 -19.89
N LYS A 277 8.72 6.60 -19.15
CA LYS A 277 7.37 6.96 -18.73
C LYS A 277 7.16 8.44 -19.01
N THR A 278 6.08 8.78 -19.72
CA THR A 278 5.62 10.16 -19.89
C THR A 278 4.20 10.31 -19.38
N SER A 279 3.86 11.49 -18.88
CA SER A 279 2.51 11.79 -18.39
C SER A 279 2.12 13.20 -18.82
N ASP A 280 0.86 13.37 -19.26
CA ASP A 280 0.28 14.67 -19.58
C ASP A 280 -1.25 14.65 -19.41
N VAL A 281 -1.83 15.84 -19.26
CA VAL A 281 -3.27 16.02 -19.25
C VAL A 281 -3.76 16.01 -20.69
N ARG A 282 -4.86 15.29 -20.97
CA ARG A 282 -5.50 15.25 -22.27
C ARG A 282 -5.93 16.67 -22.71
N THR A 283 -5.11 17.34 -23.48
CA THR A 283 -5.50 18.55 -24.20
C THR A 283 -5.47 18.25 -25.69
N TYR A 284 -6.57 18.47 -26.40
CA TYR A 284 -6.71 18.29 -27.85
C TYR A 284 -5.62 18.97 -28.70
N SER A 285 -4.86 19.90 -28.10
CA SER A 285 -3.79 20.64 -28.74
C SER A 285 -2.43 19.96 -28.72
N VAL A 286 -2.16 19.01 -27.83
CA VAL A 286 -0.86 18.36 -27.65
C VAL A 286 -0.67 17.21 -28.64
N ILE A 287 -1.75 16.53 -29.04
CA ILE A 287 -1.72 15.41 -29.98
C ILE A 287 -1.17 15.82 -31.36
N LYS A 288 -1.31 17.08 -31.74
CA LYS A 288 -0.76 17.60 -33.01
C LYS A 288 0.73 17.93 -32.98
N LYS A 289 1.37 18.06 -31.82
CA LYS A 289 2.77 18.48 -31.67
C LYS A 289 3.79 17.37 -31.46
N MET A 290 3.37 16.24 -30.94
CA MET A 290 4.25 15.09 -30.75
C MET A 290 3.89 14.02 -31.78
N GLY A 291 4.65 13.95 -32.85
CA GLY A 291 4.38 13.06 -33.99
C GLY A 291 4.02 11.61 -33.61
N ASN A 292 3.35 10.96 -34.50
CA ASN A 292 2.79 9.59 -34.63
C ASN A 292 2.98 8.48 -33.57
N ASN A 293 3.53 8.76 -32.40
CA ASN A 293 3.86 7.74 -31.38
C ASN A 293 3.02 7.81 -30.10
N MET A 294 2.03 8.70 -30.01
CA MET A 294 1.10 8.70 -28.87
C MET A 294 -0.12 7.85 -29.17
N ILE A 295 -0.42 6.95 -28.26
CA ILE A 295 -1.62 6.10 -28.33
C ILE A 295 -2.83 6.97 -27.96
N ASN A 296 -3.77 7.13 -28.91
CA ASN A 296 -5.04 7.78 -28.64
C ASN A 296 -6.06 6.73 -28.21
N PHE A 297 -6.67 6.89 -27.04
CA PHE A 297 -7.70 5.95 -26.56
C PHE A 297 -9.01 6.06 -27.34
N ASP A 298 -9.30 7.18 -28.01
CA ASP A 298 -10.51 7.38 -28.79
C ASP A 298 -10.48 6.65 -30.15
N ASP A 299 -9.28 6.36 -30.68
CA ASP A 299 -9.12 5.61 -31.95
C ASP A 299 -9.39 4.10 -31.79
N ILE A 300 -9.62 3.61 -30.56
CA ILE A 300 -9.83 2.18 -30.29
C ILE A 300 -11.30 1.76 -30.55
N HIS A 301 -12.23 2.67 -30.33
CA HIS A 301 -13.66 2.36 -30.53
C HIS A 301 -14.13 2.37 -31.99
N GLU A 302 -13.36 2.93 -32.92
CA GLU A 302 -13.71 2.98 -34.34
C GLU A 302 -13.25 1.75 -35.16
N GLN A 303 -12.42 0.87 -34.60
CA GLN A 303 -11.94 -0.33 -35.33
C GLN A 303 -12.70 -1.63 -34.99
N GLU A 304 -13.70 -1.60 -34.11
CA GLU A 304 -14.51 -2.75 -33.74
C GLU A 304 -15.98 -2.65 -34.25
N GLN A 305 -16.26 -1.82 -35.29
CA GLN A 305 -17.56 -1.83 -35.96
C GLN A 305 -17.48 -2.49 -37.34
#